data_3ffbdcfa8c6711a276f32f3488de9bce
#
_entry.id   3ffbdcfa8c6711a276f32f3488de9bce
#
_cell.length_a   1.000
_cell.length_b   1.000
_cell.length_c   1.000
_cell.angle_alpha   90.00
_cell.angle_beta   90.00
_cell.angle_gamma   90.00
#
_symmetry.space_group_name_H-M   'P 1'
#
loop_
_entity.id
_entity.type
_entity.pdbx_description
1 polymer ?
#
loop_
_entity_poly.entity_id
_entity_poly.type
_entity_poly.pdbx_seq_one_letter_code
_entity_poly.pdbx_strand_id
1 'polypeptide(L)'
;MPSERQHRREIASFGKMLHERGYVAAMDGNLSVRLDERRILATPTAMSKSMMRPSDMVIVDLEGRHISGRRAVSSEIAMHLLIYQLRPDVQGIVHAHPPTATGFAAAGIALNQPLVCEVVIGLGSIPLAKYGTPGTPELTEALEPLIPQFDAILMSNHGVVTYADTLHHAYMKMETVEHFSQIALVTHLLGRQQPLGHEELEKLMLARSKYQGSKSAAPLPLAVSGGEGGNHRETVRCESETSSRESTPKARRAVTRHS
;
A
#
# COMPACT_ATOMS: atom_id res chain seq x y z
N MET A 1 -19.64 2.28 21.31
CA MET A 1 -18.28 2.27 20.75
C MET A 1 -17.37 1.41 21.63
N PRO A 2 -16.39 0.69 21.07
CA PRO A 2 -15.43 -0.06 21.87
C PRO A 2 -14.64 0.89 22.80
N SER A 3 -14.22 0.39 23.97
CA SER A 3 -13.41 1.17 24.92
C SER A 3 -11.95 1.31 24.40
N GLU A 4 -11.22 2.31 24.87
CA GLU A 4 -9.77 2.47 24.59
C GLU A 4 -9.00 1.17 24.87
N ARG A 5 -9.33 0.48 25.96
CA ARG A 5 -8.71 -0.82 26.32
C ARG A 5 -8.97 -1.90 25.28
N GLN A 6 -10.16 -1.91 24.66
CA GLN A 6 -10.47 -2.85 23.56
C GLN A 6 -9.66 -2.51 22.32
N HIS A 7 -9.62 -1.24 21.90
CA HIS A 7 -8.82 -0.81 20.74
C HIS A 7 -7.33 -1.09 20.90
N ARG A 8 -6.77 -0.93 22.09
CA ARG A 8 -5.37 -1.30 22.39
C ARG A 8 -5.12 -2.80 22.15
N ARG A 9 -6.07 -3.66 22.53
CA ARG A 9 -5.97 -5.11 22.28
C ARG A 9 -6.14 -5.43 20.80
N GLU A 10 -7.08 -4.79 20.12
CA GLU A 10 -7.30 -4.97 18.68
C GLU A 10 -6.06 -4.60 17.87
N ILE A 11 -5.44 -3.43 18.13
CA ILE A 11 -4.20 -3.04 17.45
C ILE A 11 -3.09 -4.07 17.69
N ALA A 12 -2.90 -4.53 18.92
CA ALA A 12 -1.89 -5.54 19.24
C ALA A 12 -2.18 -6.88 18.52
N SER A 13 -3.45 -7.30 18.47
CA SER A 13 -3.89 -8.53 17.81
C SER A 13 -3.69 -8.45 16.30
N PHE A 14 -4.17 -7.40 15.65
CA PHE A 14 -4.01 -7.23 14.20
C PHE A 14 -2.56 -7.00 13.80
N GLY A 15 -1.76 -6.30 14.62
CA GLY A 15 -0.33 -6.19 14.40
C GLY A 15 0.37 -7.57 14.38
N LYS A 16 0.00 -8.45 15.32
CA LYS A 16 0.49 -9.83 15.35
C LYS A 16 0.05 -10.62 14.11
N MET A 17 -1.21 -10.51 13.71
CA MET A 17 -1.73 -11.16 12.49
C MET A 17 -1.02 -10.69 11.22
N LEU A 18 -0.74 -9.38 11.08
CA LEU A 18 0.04 -8.85 9.94
C LEU A 18 1.43 -9.49 9.89
N HIS A 19 2.09 -9.65 11.04
CA HIS A 19 3.40 -10.28 11.11
C HIS A 19 3.32 -11.79 10.78
N GLU A 20 2.35 -12.52 11.33
CA GLU A 20 2.15 -13.94 11.09
C GLU A 20 1.82 -14.26 9.62
N ARG A 21 1.16 -13.33 8.93
CA ARG A 21 0.89 -13.40 7.48
C ARG A 21 2.08 -12.98 6.61
N GLY A 22 3.15 -12.46 7.21
CA GLY A 22 4.28 -11.94 6.46
C GLY A 22 4.00 -10.60 5.75
N TYR A 23 2.99 -9.86 6.19
CA TYR A 23 2.64 -8.54 5.62
C TYR A 23 3.49 -7.42 6.20
N VAL A 24 4.17 -7.65 7.30
CA VAL A 24 5.17 -6.76 7.88
C VAL A 24 6.40 -7.57 8.32
N ALA A 25 7.57 -7.00 8.09
CA ALA A 25 8.85 -7.55 8.53
C ALA A 25 9.45 -6.63 9.62
N ALA A 26 10.29 -7.16 10.46
CA ALA A 26 11.02 -6.41 11.47
C ALA A 26 10.15 -5.37 12.21
N MET A 27 10.32 -4.09 11.93
CA MET A 27 9.61 -2.98 12.56
C MET A 27 8.62 -2.27 11.61
N ASP A 28 8.46 -2.78 10.40
CA ASP A 28 7.64 -2.18 9.36
C ASP A 28 6.15 -2.12 9.70
N GLY A 29 5.45 -1.23 8.99
CA GLY A 29 4.02 -1.06 9.09
C GLY A 29 3.56 -0.38 10.38
N ASN A 30 2.32 0.08 10.38
CA ASN A 30 1.70 0.75 11.52
C ASN A 30 0.18 0.68 11.44
N LEU A 31 -0.47 0.76 12.60
CA LEU A 31 -1.92 0.73 12.73
C LEU A 31 -2.37 1.89 13.61
N SER A 32 -3.57 2.40 13.35
CA SER A 32 -4.20 3.37 14.23
C SER A 32 -5.71 3.23 14.30
N VAL A 33 -6.30 3.78 15.34
CA VAL A 33 -7.75 3.85 15.55
C VAL A 33 -8.11 5.24 16.06
N ARG A 34 -9.16 5.83 15.51
CA ARG A 34 -9.77 7.06 16.04
C ARG A 34 -10.53 6.74 17.33
N LEU A 35 -10.12 7.30 18.45
CA LEU A 35 -10.81 7.14 19.73
C LEU A 35 -12.01 8.06 19.84
N ASP A 36 -11.85 9.28 19.38
CA ASP A 36 -12.88 10.35 19.35
C ASP A 36 -12.46 11.46 18.36
N GLU A 37 -13.15 12.59 18.41
CA GLU A 37 -12.92 13.74 17.53
C GLU A 37 -11.52 14.38 17.69
N ARG A 38 -10.78 14.08 18.75
CA ARG A 38 -9.51 14.74 19.10
C ARG A 38 -8.35 13.79 19.28
N ARG A 39 -8.61 12.47 19.44
CA ARG A 39 -7.58 11.52 19.87
C ARG A 39 -7.48 10.34 18.93
N ILE A 40 -6.25 10.04 18.55
CA ILE A 40 -5.89 8.87 17.74
C ILE A 40 -4.99 7.96 18.58
N LEU A 41 -5.34 6.69 18.66
CA LEU A 41 -4.52 5.62 19.23
C LEU A 41 -3.72 4.98 18.11
N ALA A 42 -2.40 4.94 18.25
CA ALA A 42 -1.51 4.46 17.20
C ALA A 42 -0.41 3.55 17.74
N THR A 43 0.19 2.77 16.85
CA THR A 43 1.37 1.96 17.14
C THR A 43 2.60 2.84 17.37
N PRO A 44 3.51 2.42 18.26
CA PRO A 44 4.78 3.09 18.46
C PRO A 44 5.72 2.87 17.27
N THR A 45 6.69 3.78 17.12
CA THR A 45 7.82 3.58 16.21
C THR A 45 8.79 2.51 16.70
N ALA A 46 9.61 1.97 15.78
CA ALA A 46 10.73 1.08 16.07
C ALA A 46 10.35 -0.15 16.93
N MET A 47 9.19 -0.75 16.65
CA MET A 47 8.73 -1.94 17.34
C MET A 47 8.13 -2.97 16.40
N SER A 48 8.55 -4.23 16.54
CA SER A 48 7.96 -5.35 15.79
C SER A 48 6.48 -5.51 16.14
N LYS A 49 5.65 -5.67 15.12
CA LYS A 49 4.20 -5.84 15.28
C LYS A 49 3.82 -7.11 16.02
N SER A 50 4.68 -8.16 15.94
CA SER A 50 4.47 -9.41 16.69
C SER A 50 4.71 -9.29 18.20
N MET A 51 5.48 -8.28 18.62
CA MET A 51 5.91 -8.11 20.01
C MET A 51 5.17 -7.01 20.76
N MET A 52 4.25 -6.30 20.10
CA MET A 52 3.50 -5.19 20.70
C MET A 52 2.52 -5.70 21.77
N ARG A 53 2.51 -4.99 22.88
CA ARG A 53 1.52 -5.15 23.95
C ARG A 53 0.49 -4.02 23.89
N PRO A 54 -0.74 -4.21 24.40
CA PRO A 54 -1.72 -3.14 24.49
C PRO A 54 -1.23 -1.86 25.19
N SER A 55 -0.30 -1.99 26.14
CA SER A 55 0.31 -0.87 26.88
C SER A 55 1.36 -0.09 26.08
N ASP A 56 1.83 -0.61 24.95
CA ASP A 56 2.84 0.05 24.11
C ASP A 56 2.25 1.13 23.19
N MET A 57 0.92 1.11 22.97
CA MET A 57 0.23 2.05 22.10
C MET A 57 0.31 3.48 22.63
N VAL A 58 0.38 4.43 21.71
CA VAL A 58 0.53 5.87 21.93
C VAL A 58 -0.75 6.58 21.55
N ILE A 59 -1.14 7.61 22.29
CA ILE A 59 -2.23 8.52 21.92
C ILE A 59 -1.64 9.83 21.45
N VAL A 60 -2.08 10.31 20.30
CA VAL A 60 -1.75 11.63 19.75
C VAL A 60 -3.03 12.41 19.46
N ASP A 61 -2.93 13.72 19.32
CA ASP A 61 -4.01 14.54 18.78
C ASP A 61 -4.00 14.56 17.25
N LEU A 62 -4.92 15.32 16.65
CA LEU A 62 -5.04 15.42 15.19
C LEU A 62 -3.89 16.21 14.53
N GLU A 63 -3.07 16.90 15.30
CA GLU A 63 -1.83 17.55 14.86
C GLU A 63 -0.59 16.68 15.09
N GLY A 64 -0.78 15.45 15.59
CA GLY A 64 0.30 14.51 15.85
C GLY A 64 1.06 14.76 17.16
N ARG A 65 0.60 15.68 18.01
CA ARG A 65 1.22 15.95 19.31
C ARG A 65 0.91 14.82 20.30
N HIS A 66 1.94 14.41 21.00
CA HIS A 66 1.83 13.32 21.97
C HIS A 66 0.92 13.71 23.15
N ILE A 67 -0.11 12.89 23.41
CA ILE A 67 -1.01 13.05 24.57
C ILE A 67 -0.64 12.07 25.67
N SER A 68 -0.47 10.78 25.33
CA SER A 68 -0.12 9.76 26.33
C SER A 68 0.56 8.54 25.71
N GLY A 69 1.22 7.76 26.54
CA GLY A 69 2.04 6.61 26.16
C GLY A 69 3.50 6.82 26.55
N ARG A 70 4.28 5.73 26.61
CA ARG A 70 5.70 5.79 27.03
C ARG A 70 6.68 5.86 25.85
N ARG A 71 6.18 5.65 24.64
CA ARG A 71 6.97 5.52 23.41
C ARG A 71 6.69 6.69 22.48
N ALA A 72 7.58 6.92 21.51
CA ALA A 72 7.28 7.79 20.39
C ALA A 72 6.29 7.10 19.43
N VAL A 73 5.40 7.88 18.82
CA VAL A 73 4.48 7.41 17.80
C VAL A 73 5.23 7.06 16.50
N SER A 74 4.63 6.26 15.62
CA SER A 74 5.17 5.95 14.29
C SER A 74 5.58 7.23 13.54
N SER A 75 6.71 7.19 12.82
CA SER A 75 7.19 8.27 11.96
C SER A 75 6.23 8.59 10.81
N GLU A 76 5.31 7.67 10.48
CA GLU A 76 4.33 7.84 9.41
C GLU A 76 2.95 8.27 9.91
N ILE A 77 2.88 8.76 11.14
CA ILE A 77 1.60 9.20 11.73
C ILE A 77 0.92 10.28 10.89
N ALA A 78 1.68 11.14 10.20
CA ALA A 78 1.14 12.19 9.35
C ALA A 78 0.22 11.64 8.25
N MET A 79 0.56 10.50 7.64
CA MET A 79 -0.31 9.80 6.67
C MET A 79 -1.65 9.41 7.29
N HIS A 80 -1.63 8.84 8.51
CA HIS A 80 -2.87 8.46 9.20
C HIS A 80 -3.73 9.69 9.55
N LEU A 81 -3.10 10.76 10.02
CA LEU A 81 -3.81 11.98 10.38
C LEU A 81 -4.46 12.62 9.15
N LEU A 82 -3.78 12.66 8.01
CA LEU A 82 -4.35 13.12 6.75
C LEU A 82 -5.59 12.29 6.35
N ILE A 83 -5.51 10.96 6.44
CA ILE A 83 -6.65 10.08 6.14
C ILE A 83 -7.82 10.40 7.08
N TYR A 84 -7.58 10.51 8.39
CA TYR A 84 -8.64 10.87 9.34
C TYR A 84 -9.24 12.25 9.09
N GLN A 85 -8.45 13.19 8.61
CA GLN A 85 -8.91 14.55 8.28
C GLN A 85 -9.80 14.55 7.05
N LEU A 86 -9.41 13.85 5.98
CA LEU A 86 -10.14 13.83 4.71
C LEU A 86 -11.32 12.85 4.72
N ARG A 87 -11.32 11.86 5.63
CA ARG A 87 -12.33 10.79 5.72
C ARG A 87 -12.86 10.68 7.16
N PRO A 88 -13.88 11.50 7.51
CA PRO A 88 -14.50 11.45 8.83
C PRO A 88 -15.19 10.12 9.15
N ASP A 89 -15.57 9.35 8.13
CA ASP A 89 -16.16 8.02 8.22
C ASP A 89 -15.16 6.94 8.65
N VAL A 90 -13.84 7.20 8.50
CA VAL A 90 -12.79 6.24 8.85
C VAL A 90 -12.53 6.23 10.35
N GLN A 91 -12.52 5.01 10.93
CA GLN A 91 -12.20 4.78 12.33
C GLN A 91 -10.93 3.92 12.52
N GLY A 92 -10.49 3.18 11.50
CA GLY A 92 -9.30 2.34 11.57
C GLY A 92 -8.46 2.39 10.30
N ILE A 93 -7.12 2.40 10.48
CA ILE A 93 -6.14 2.45 9.39
C ILE A 93 -5.09 1.36 9.62
N VAL A 94 -4.73 0.68 8.54
CA VAL A 94 -3.66 -0.31 8.49
C VAL A 94 -2.70 0.06 7.37
N HIS A 95 -1.43 0.22 7.70
CA HIS A 95 -0.34 0.31 6.76
C HIS A 95 0.60 -0.88 6.93
N ALA A 96 0.92 -1.55 5.83
CA ALA A 96 1.76 -2.73 5.78
C ALA A 96 2.49 -2.85 4.44
N HIS A 97 3.43 -3.79 4.36
CA HIS A 97 4.21 -4.08 3.15
C HIS A 97 3.99 -5.53 2.68
N PRO A 98 2.73 -5.93 2.36
CA PRO A 98 2.46 -7.29 1.90
C PRO A 98 3.25 -7.55 0.62
N PRO A 99 3.99 -8.67 0.51
CA PRO A 99 5.06 -8.84 -0.49
C PRO A 99 4.60 -8.69 -1.93
N THR A 100 3.45 -9.27 -2.29
CA THR A 100 2.99 -9.23 -3.69
C THR A 100 2.47 -7.86 -4.07
N ALA A 101 1.63 -7.25 -3.23
CA ALA A 101 1.13 -5.89 -3.46
C ALA A 101 2.25 -4.86 -3.48
N THR A 102 3.22 -4.99 -2.57
CA THR A 102 4.41 -4.12 -2.55
C THR A 102 5.28 -4.33 -3.79
N GLY A 103 5.34 -5.58 -4.32
CA GLY A 103 5.98 -5.88 -5.60
C GLY A 103 5.35 -5.12 -6.76
N PHE A 104 4.00 -5.10 -6.85
CA PHE A 104 3.28 -4.28 -7.84
C PHE A 104 3.57 -2.79 -7.67
N ALA A 105 3.55 -2.29 -6.43
CA ALA A 105 3.87 -0.89 -6.12
C ALA A 105 5.30 -0.52 -6.53
N ALA A 106 6.28 -1.41 -6.31
CA ALA A 106 7.67 -1.21 -6.71
C ALA A 106 7.88 -1.33 -8.23
N ALA A 107 7.04 -2.11 -8.92
CA ALA A 107 7.02 -2.20 -10.38
C ALA A 107 6.30 -1.03 -11.07
N GLY A 108 5.70 -0.11 -10.30
CA GLY A 108 4.94 1.02 -10.85
C GLY A 108 3.57 0.62 -11.43
N ILE A 109 3.00 -0.51 -10.99
CA ILE A 109 1.76 -1.08 -11.54
C ILE A 109 0.63 -0.94 -10.54
N ALA A 110 -0.44 -0.23 -10.91
CA ALA A 110 -1.67 -0.16 -10.14
C ALA A 110 -2.49 -1.46 -10.29
N LEU A 111 -3.30 -1.77 -9.30
CA LEU A 111 -4.22 -2.92 -9.30
C LEU A 111 -5.64 -2.46 -9.64
N ASN A 112 -5.83 -1.93 -10.84
CA ASN A 112 -7.05 -1.30 -11.31
C ASN A 112 -7.83 -2.13 -12.34
N GLN A 113 -7.35 -3.33 -12.69
CA GLN A 113 -8.06 -4.22 -13.62
C GLN A 113 -9.14 -5.00 -12.87
N PRO A 114 -10.38 -5.07 -13.38
CA PRO A 114 -11.49 -5.79 -12.78
C PRO A 114 -11.39 -7.30 -13.04
N LEU A 115 -10.47 -7.98 -12.40
CA LEU A 115 -10.21 -9.41 -12.62
C LEU A 115 -11.03 -10.33 -11.68
N VAL A 116 -11.48 -9.83 -10.53
CA VAL A 116 -12.11 -10.62 -9.47
C VAL A 116 -13.34 -9.89 -8.92
N CYS A 117 -14.48 -10.58 -8.91
CA CYS A 117 -15.77 -9.99 -8.51
C CYS A 117 -15.76 -9.41 -7.09
N GLU A 118 -15.19 -10.14 -6.14
CA GLU A 118 -15.13 -9.75 -4.73
C GLU A 118 -14.31 -8.47 -4.52
N VAL A 119 -13.26 -8.27 -5.32
CA VAL A 119 -12.45 -7.04 -5.28
C VAL A 119 -13.23 -5.86 -5.84
N VAL A 120 -13.94 -6.04 -6.96
CA VAL A 120 -14.80 -5.00 -7.54
C VAL A 120 -15.88 -4.57 -6.54
N ILE A 121 -16.53 -5.53 -5.88
CA ILE A 121 -17.55 -5.25 -4.87
C ILE A 121 -16.93 -4.63 -3.61
N GLY A 122 -15.83 -5.16 -3.10
CA GLY A 122 -15.23 -4.79 -1.80
C GLY A 122 -14.42 -3.50 -1.85
N LEU A 123 -13.54 -3.37 -2.84
CA LEU A 123 -12.57 -2.28 -2.94
C LEU A 123 -12.79 -1.38 -4.17
N GLY A 124 -13.35 -1.93 -5.25
CA GLY A 124 -13.42 -1.26 -6.54
C GLY A 124 -12.06 -1.29 -7.24
N SER A 125 -11.33 -0.19 -7.23
CA SER A 125 -10.00 -0.05 -7.81
C SER A 125 -8.96 0.24 -6.72
N ILE A 126 -7.74 -0.23 -6.92
CA ILE A 126 -6.62 0.03 -6.01
C ILE A 126 -5.57 0.83 -6.78
N PRO A 127 -5.57 2.17 -6.64
CA PRO A 127 -4.65 3.05 -7.35
C PRO A 127 -3.24 2.94 -6.81
N LEU A 128 -2.27 3.41 -7.60
CA LEU A 128 -0.89 3.61 -7.21
C LEU A 128 -0.62 5.11 -7.02
N ALA A 129 -0.28 5.50 -5.80
CA ALA A 129 0.20 6.84 -5.50
C ALA A 129 1.63 7.02 -6.04
N LYS A 130 1.98 8.25 -6.43
CA LYS A 130 3.36 8.60 -6.77
C LYS A 130 4.28 8.35 -5.58
N TYR A 131 5.58 8.20 -5.86
CA TYR A 131 6.57 8.10 -4.79
C TYR A 131 6.55 9.36 -3.94
N GLY A 132 6.59 9.16 -2.63
CA GLY A 132 6.82 10.18 -1.63
C GLY A 132 7.65 9.57 -0.50
N THR A 133 8.66 10.28 -0.05
CA THR A 133 9.57 9.78 0.99
C THR A 133 8.81 9.56 2.31
N PRO A 134 8.85 8.35 2.90
CA PRO A 134 8.17 8.05 4.16
C PRO A 134 8.54 9.04 5.28
N GLY A 135 7.54 9.49 6.04
CA GLY A 135 7.73 10.44 7.13
C GLY A 135 7.94 11.90 6.69
N THR A 136 7.81 12.21 5.41
CA THR A 136 7.91 13.58 4.86
C THR A 136 6.56 14.05 4.28
N PRO A 137 6.39 15.36 4.02
CA PRO A 137 5.21 15.89 3.35
C PRO A 137 4.96 15.31 1.96
N GLU A 138 6.00 14.89 1.24
CA GLU A 138 5.87 14.30 -0.10
C GLU A 138 4.92 13.09 -0.12
N LEU A 139 4.96 12.24 0.92
CA LEU A 139 4.07 11.09 1.02
C LEU A 139 2.61 11.53 1.18
N THR A 140 2.34 12.51 2.02
CA THR A 140 0.98 13.02 2.25
C THR A 140 0.44 13.73 1.01
N GLU A 141 1.24 14.53 0.33
CA GLU A 141 0.89 15.18 -0.94
C GLU A 141 0.56 14.18 -2.05
N ALA A 142 1.30 13.06 -2.11
CA ALA A 142 1.04 12.00 -3.09
C ALA A 142 -0.27 11.25 -2.83
N LEU A 143 -0.69 11.13 -1.57
CA LEU A 143 -1.89 10.40 -1.15
C LEU A 143 -3.15 11.27 -1.14
N GLU A 144 -3.03 12.56 -0.88
CA GLU A 144 -4.15 13.49 -0.69
C GLU A 144 -5.23 13.41 -1.78
N PRO A 145 -4.90 13.40 -3.09
CA PRO A 145 -5.91 13.32 -4.16
C PRO A 145 -6.63 11.97 -4.25
N LEU A 146 -6.07 10.91 -3.68
CA LEU A 146 -6.60 9.55 -3.76
C LEU A 146 -7.47 9.18 -2.55
N ILE A 147 -7.15 9.68 -1.37
CA ILE A 147 -7.82 9.34 -0.12
C ILE A 147 -9.34 9.52 -0.16
N PRO A 148 -9.91 10.61 -0.72
CA PRO A 148 -11.36 10.77 -0.75
C PRO A 148 -12.10 9.73 -1.60
N GLN A 149 -11.41 9.11 -2.55
CA GLN A 149 -12.01 8.26 -3.57
C GLN A 149 -11.82 6.76 -3.33
N PHE A 150 -10.75 6.37 -2.62
CA PHE A 150 -10.34 4.97 -2.48
C PHE A 150 -10.20 4.58 -1.02
N ASP A 151 -10.37 3.31 -0.71
CA ASP A 151 -10.23 2.75 0.63
C ASP A 151 -8.94 1.90 0.79
N ALA A 152 -8.23 1.68 -0.31
CA ALA A 152 -6.94 1.01 -0.39
C ALA A 152 -6.08 1.70 -1.45
N ILE A 153 -4.83 2.00 -1.12
CA ILE A 153 -3.89 2.69 -2.01
C ILE A 153 -2.54 1.99 -1.94
N LEU A 154 -1.98 1.66 -3.12
CA LEU A 154 -0.57 1.29 -3.26
C LEU A 154 0.29 2.55 -3.21
N MET A 155 1.42 2.49 -2.54
CA MET A 155 2.40 3.57 -2.47
C MET A 155 3.67 3.14 -3.21
N SER A 156 4.06 3.86 -4.27
CA SER A 156 5.22 3.51 -5.10
C SER A 156 6.47 3.24 -4.27
N ASN A 157 7.12 2.07 -4.49
CA ASN A 157 8.35 1.64 -3.82
C ASN A 157 8.26 1.58 -2.28
N HIS A 158 7.04 1.45 -1.71
CA HIS A 158 6.85 1.51 -0.27
C HIS A 158 5.97 0.37 0.24
N GLY A 159 4.68 0.40 -0.02
CA GLY A 159 3.73 -0.58 0.51
C GLY A 159 2.28 -0.23 0.23
N VAL A 160 1.41 -0.56 1.17
CA VAL A 160 -0.06 -0.40 1.05
C VAL A 160 -0.62 0.29 2.28
N VAL A 161 -1.58 1.19 2.09
CA VAL A 161 -2.44 1.68 3.16
C VAL A 161 -3.89 1.32 2.87
N THR A 162 -4.60 0.84 3.90
CA THR A 162 -6.04 0.54 3.86
C THR A 162 -6.74 1.15 5.07
N TYR A 163 -8.00 1.55 4.89
CA TYR A 163 -8.76 2.19 5.94
C TYR A 163 -10.26 1.90 5.81
N ALA A 164 -10.96 1.98 6.93
CA ALA A 164 -12.39 1.67 7.02
C ALA A 164 -13.04 2.26 8.29
N ASP A 165 -14.34 2.02 8.43
CA ASP A 165 -15.16 2.36 9.60
C ASP A 165 -14.79 1.58 10.88
N THR A 166 -13.96 0.54 10.76
CA THR A 166 -13.36 -0.21 11.88
C THR A 166 -11.94 -0.66 11.54
N LEU A 167 -11.10 -0.89 12.55
CA LEU A 167 -9.78 -1.47 12.34
C LEU A 167 -9.86 -2.89 11.75
N HIS A 168 -10.88 -3.64 12.14
CA HIS A 168 -11.14 -4.97 11.59
C HIS A 168 -11.40 -4.91 10.08
N HIS A 169 -12.27 -4.02 9.62
CA HIS A 169 -12.54 -3.89 8.19
C HIS A 169 -11.34 -3.35 7.40
N ALA A 170 -10.54 -2.44 7.98
CA ALA A 170 -9.29 -1.99 7.38
C ALA A 170 -8.29 -3.15 7.21
N TYR A 171 -8.18 -4.02 8.22
CA TYR A 171 -7.35 -5.23 8.14
C TYR A 171 -7.87 -6.22 7.07
N MET A 172 -9.20 -6.47 6.99
CA MET A 172 -9.77 -7.32 5.95
C MET A 172 -9.47 -6.79 4.55
N LYS A 173 -9.53 -5.47 4.35
CA LYS A 173 -9.13 -4.84 3.08
C LYS A 173 -7.65 -5.09 2.75
N MET A 174 -6.76 -5.06 3.74
CA MET A 174 -5.34 -5.37 3.55
C MET A 174 -5.14 -6.82 3.09
N GLU A 175 -5.85 -7.79 3.69
CA GLU A 175 -5.83 -9.17 3.22
C GLU A 175 -6.34 -9.31 1.79
N THR A 176 -7.43 -8.61 1.47
CA THR A 176 -8.01 -8.60 0.11
C THR A 176 -7.03 -8.03 -0.92
N VAL A 177 -6.33 -6.95 -0.59
CA VAL A 177 -5.31 -6.34 -1.48
C VAL A 177 -4.20 -7.35 -1.78
N GLU A 178 -3.62 -7.99 -0.78
CA GLU A 178 -2.54 -8.95 -1.00
C GLU A 178 -3.03 -10.18 -1.77
N HIS A 179 -4.20 -10.73 -1.41
CA HIS A 179 -4.78 -11.87 -2.11
C HIS A 179 -5.04 -11.55 -3.60
N PHE A 180 -5.62 -10.39 -3.88
CA PHE A 180 -5.84 -9.94 -5.25
C PHE A 180 -4.52 -9.73 -6.02
N SER A 181 -3.50 -9.19 -5.35
CA SER A 181 -2.17 -9.01 -5.95
C SER A 181 -1.58 -10.35 -6.37
N GLN A 182 -1.70 -11.40 -5.55
CA GLN A 182 -1.27 -12.75 -5.89
C GLN A 182 -1.99 -13.30 -7.12
N ILE A 183 -3.32 -13.13 -7.18
CA ILE A 183 -4.12 -13.54 -8.34
C ILE A 183 -3.68 -12.76 -9.59
N ALA A 184 -3.53 -11.44 -9.49
CA ALA A 184 -3.09 -10.59 -10.60
C ALA A 184 -1.68 -11.00 -11.09
N LEU A 185 -0.75 -11.31 -10.18
CA LEU A 185 0.58 -11.81 -10.53
C LEU A 185 0.49 -13.13 -11.30
N VAL A 186 -0.33 -14.09 -10.85
CA VAL A 186 -0.53 -15.38 -11.56
C VAL A 186 -1.05 -15.14 -12.97
N THR A 187 -2.05 -14.27 -13.15
CA THR A 187 -2.59 -13.98 -14.50
C THR A 187 -1.55 -13.29 -15.39
N HIS A 188 -0.70 -12.44 -14.80
CA HIS A 188 0.39 -11.80 -15.52
C HIS A 188 1.45 -12.81 -15.96
N LEU A 189 1.85 -13.73 -15.09
CA LEU A 189 2.79 -14.83 -15.43
C LEU A 189 2.24 -15.79 -16.47
N LEU A 190 0.94 -16.03 -16.48
CA LEU A 190 0.27 -16.82 -17.53
C LEU A 190 0.19 -16.08 -18.88
N GLY A 191 0.58 -14.80 -18.92
CA GLY A 191 0.57 -13.97 -20.13
C GLY A 191 -0.83 -13.65 -20.64
N ARG A 192 -1.88 -13.86 -19.83
CA ARG A 192 -3.27 -13.62 -20.20
C ARG A 192 -4.09 -13.12 -19.02
N GLN A 193 -4.66 -11.94 -19.17
CA GLN A 193 -5.67 -11.39 -18.28
C GLN A 193 -7.00 -11.28 -19.04
N GLN A 194 -8.09 -11.62 -18.38
CA GLN A 194 -9.45 -11.49 -18.91
C GLN A 194 -10.26 -10.62 -17.95
N PRO A 195 -10.22 -9.28 -18.09
CA PRO A 195 -11.01 -8.39 -17.27
C PRO A 195 -12.52 -8.61 -17.50
N LEU A 196 -13.31 -8.35 -16.47
CA LEU A 196 -14.76 -8.31 -16.55
C LEU A 196 -15.19 -7.17 -17.47
N GLY A 197 -16.20 -7.45 -18.31
CA GLY A 197 -16.75 -6.47 -19.22
C GLY A 197 -17.70 -5.48 -18.53
N HIS A 198 -18.20 -4.52 -19.30
CA HIS A 198 -19.07 -3.45 -18.79
C HIS A 198 -20.37 -4.00 -18.18
N GLU A 199 -20.99 -4.99 -18.84
CA GLU A 199 -22.23 -5.61 -18.37
C GLU A 199 -22.06 -6.33 -17.03
N GLU A 200 -20.94 -7.05 -16.85
CA GLU A 200 -20.59 -7.71 -15.57
C GLU A 200 -20.34 -6.68 -14.48
N LEU A 201 -19.65 -5.58 -14.79
CA LEU A 201 -19.40 -4.51 -13.84
C LEU A 201 -20.68 -3.82 -13.38
N GLU A 202 -21.63 -3.55 -14.29
CA GLU A 202 -22.94 -2.99 -13.89
C GLU A 202 -23.70 -3.91 -12.95
N LYS A 203 -23.73 -5.21 -13.23
CA LYS A 203 -24.35 -6.22 -12.35
C LYS A 203 -23.70 -6.25 -10.97
N LEU A 204 -22.37 -6.18 -10.91
CA LEU A 204 -21.62 -6.13 -9.64
C LEU A 204 -21.89 -4.85 -8.86
N MET A 205 -22.06 -3.70 -9.52
CA MET A 205 -22.40 -2.45 -8.86
C MET A 205 -23.79 -2.48 -8.24
N LEU A 206 -24.75 -3.07 -8.91
CA LEU A 206 -26.08 -3.30 -8.34
C LEU A 206 -26.02 -4.25 -7.12
N ALA A 207 -25.18 -5.27 -7.17
CA ALA A 207 -24.94 -6.14 -6.04
C ALA A 207 -24.27 -5.39 -4.86
N ARG A 208 -23.24 -4.58 -5.15
CA ARG A 208 -22.53 -3.77 -4.15
C ARG A 208 -23.46 -2.87 -3.36
N SER A 209 -24.38 -2.18 -4.04
CA SER A 209 -25.34 -1.30 -3.38
C SER A 209 -26.25 -2.04 -2.37
N LYS A 210 -26.52 -3.33 -2.61
CA LYS A 210 -27.30 -4.18 -1.70
C LYS A 210 -26.48 -4.66 -0.48
N TYR A 211 -25.18 -4.90 -0.65
CA TYR A 211 -24.33 -5.48 0.41
C TYR A 211 -23.65 -4.44 1.30
N GLN A 212 -23.28 -3.28 0.78
CA GLN A 212 -22.50 -2.28 1.51
C GLN A 212 -23.28 -1.02 1.91
N GLY A 213 -24.52 -0.86 1.44
CA GLY A 213 -25.23 0.41 1.57
C GLY A 213 -24.50 1.54 0.81
N SER A 214 -25.03 2.77 0.90
CA SER A 214 -24.52 3.92 0.14
C SER A 214 -23.15 4.49 0.61
N LYS A 215 -22.39 3.76 1.44
CA LYS A 215 -21.23 4.31 2.16
C LYS A 215 -19.85 4.13 1.47
N SER A 216 -19.74 3.36 0.39
CA SER A 216 -18.46 3.20 -0.29
C SER A 216 -18.47 3.90 -1.65
N ALA A 217 -17.75 5.01 -1.74
CA ALA A 217 -17.62 5.85 -2.94
C ALA A 217 -16.44 5.47 -3.84
N ALA A 218 -15.79 4.30 -3.63
CA ALA A 218 -14.63 3.92 -4.44
C ALA A 218 -15.01 3.84 -5.92
N PRO A 219 -14.28 4.53 -6.81
CA PRO A 219 -14.52 4.49 -8.25
C PRO A 219 -14.42 3.07 -8.78
N LEU A 220 -15.18 2.81 -9.84
CA LEU A 220 -15.04 1.56 -10.59
C LEU A 220 -13.65 1.43 -11.18
N PRO A 221 -13.13 0.20 -11.33
CA PRO A 221 -12.04 -0.07 -12.24
C PRO A 221 -12.38 0.49 -13.62
N LEU A 222 -11.40 1.11 -14.29
CA LEU A 222 -11.60 1.60 -15.66
C LEU A 222 -12.04 0.42 -16.54
N ALA A 223 -13.24 0.53 -17.11
CA ALA A 223 -13.66 -0.40 -18.15
C ALA A 223 -12.64 -0.32 -19.27
N VAL A 224 -12.02 -1.45 -19.62
CA VAL A 224 -11.17 -1.51 -20.80
C VAL A 224 -12.10 -1.35 -21.98
N SER A 225 -12.08 -0.19 -22.64
CA SER A 225 -12.67 -0.02 -23.96
C SER A 225 -12.06 -1.09 -24.85
N GLY A 226 -12.88 -2.00 -25.39
CA GLY A 226 -12.45 -3.08 -26.25
C GLY A 226 -11.62 -2.57 -27.42
N GLY A 227 -10.30 -2.58 -27.26
CA GLY A 227 -9.33 -2.38 -28.32
C GLY A 227 -9.04 -3.74 -28.91
N GLU A 228 -9.35 -3.88 -30.18
CA GLU A 228 -8.98 -5.01 -31.02
C GLU A 228 -7.50 -5.34 -30.89
N GLY A 229 -7.20 -6.63 -30.86
CA GLY A 229 -5.88 -7.19 -30.60
C GLY A 229 -4.77 -6.57 -31.45
N GLY A 230 -4.02 -5.67 -30.86
CA GLY A 230 -2.76 -5.16 -31.38
C GLY A 230 -1.61 -5.84 -30.65
N ASN A 231 -1.01 -6.80 -31.30
CA ASN A 231 0.15 -7.57 -30.85
C ASN A 231 1.41 -6.67 -30.89
N HIS A 232 1.61 -5.79 -29.94
CA HIS A 232 2.86 -5.08 -29.76
C HIS A 232 3.80 -5.90 -28.86
N ARG A 233 4.55 -6.80 -29.53
CA ARG A 233 5.84 -7.26 -29.02
C ARG A 233 6.83 -6.12 -29.20
N GLU A 234 7.02 -5.29 -28.21
CA GLU A 234 8.25 -4.52 -28.07
C GLU A 234 9.36 -5.47 -27.63
N THR A 235 10.12 -5.93 -28.62
CA THR A 235 11.39 -6.59 -28.39
C THR A 235 12.37 -5.53 -27.88
N VAL A 236 12.68 -5.58 -26.58
CA VAL A 236 13.83 -4.89 -26.03
C VAL A 236 15.09 -5.50 -26.66
N ARG A 237 15.65 -4.82 -27.67
CA ARG A 237 16.99 -5.13 -28.20
C ARG A 237 17.99 -4.70 -27.14
N CYS A 238 18.64 -5.68 -26.56
CA CYS A 238 19.87 -5.47 -25.80
C CYS A 238 20.98 -5.23 -26.84
N GLU A 239 21.37 -3.98 -27.07
CA GLU A 239 22.54 -3.65 -27.87
C GLU A 239 23.78 -3.90 -27.00
N SER A 240 24.47 -4.99 -27.33
CA SER A 240 25.83 -5.26 -26.81
C SER A 240 26.82 -4.38 -27.58
N GLU A 241 27.27 -3.29 -26.97
CA GLU A 241 28.44 -2.56 -27.47
C GLU A 241 29.70 -3.42 -27.33
N THR A 242 30.14 -3.98 -28.43
CA THR A 242 31.48 -4.55 -28.59
C THR A 242 32.46 -3.41 -28.82
N SER A 243 33.16 -3.00 -27.77
CA SER A 243 34.35 -2.13 -27.89
C SER A 243 35.49 -2.86 -28.60
N SER A 244 35.75 -2.45 -29.82
CA SER A 244 36.92 -2.85 -30.61
C SER A 244 38.20 -2.30 -29.97
N ARG A 245 39.09 -3.23 -29.66
CA ARG A 245 40.50 -2.97 -29.28
C ARG A 245 41.26 -2.42 -30.48
N GLU A 246 41.82 -1.23 -30.36
CA GLU A 246 42.94 -0.78 -31.17
C GLU A 246 44.24 -0.88 -30.37
N SER A 247 45.23 -1.47 -31.05
CA SER A 247 46.55 -1.88 -30.58
C SER A 247 47.60 -0.78 -30.78
N THR A 248 48.38 -0.50 -29.73
CA THR A 248 49.82 -0.20 -29.64
C THR A 248 50.44 0.91 -30.52
N PRO A 249 51.58 1.57 -30.14
CA PRO A 249 52.80 0.83 -29.81
C PRO A 249 53.68 1.35 -28.64
N LYS A 250 54.64 0.47 -28.29
CA LYS A 250 55.76 0.61 -27.37
C LYS A 250 56.63 1.85 -27.58
N ALA A 251 57.06 2.48 -26.48
CA ALA A 251 58.38 3.15 -26.41
C ALA A 251 59.10 2.78 -25.10
N ARG A 252 60.37 2.51 -25.27
CA ARG A 252 61.37 1.94 -24.33
C ARG A 252 62.02 3.02 -23.45
N ARG A 253 62.56 2.56 -22.30
CA ARG A 253 63.72 3.07 -21.52
C ARG A 253 63.47 4.34 -20.67
N ALA A 254 63.93 4.43 -19.43
CA ALA A 254 65.26 4.10 -18.90
C ALA A 254 65.22 3.89 -17.37
N VAL A 255 66.12 3.03 -16.93
CA VAL A 255 66.54 2.79 -15.55
C VAL A 255 67.35 3.98 -15.05
N THR A 256 67.15 4.45 -13.84
CA THR A 256 68.23 4.95 -12.97
C THR A 256 67.91 4.68 -11.50
N ARG A 257 68.81 3.95 -10.86
CA ARG A 257 69.01 3.79 -9.40
C ARG A 257 69.66 5.06 -8.85
N HIS A 258 69.39 5.35 -7.62
CA HIS A 258 70.28 5.82 -6.49
C HIS A 258 69.32 6.52 -5.49
N SER A 259 69.32 6.32 -4.29
CA SER A 259 70.12 5.88 -3.14
C SER A 259 69.12 5.62 -2.01
#